data_12c012932813b20dc145734293a0047e
#
_entry.id   12c012932813b20dc145734293a0047e
#
_cell.length_a   1.000
_cell.length_b   1.000
_cell.length_c   1.000
_cell.angle_alpha   90.00
_cell.angle_beta   90.00
_cell.angle_gamma   90.00
#
_symmetry.space_group_name_H-M   'P 1'
#
loop_
_entity.id
_entity.type
_entity.pdbx_description
1 polymer ?
#
loop_
_entity_poly.entity_id
_entity_poly.type
_entity_poly.pdbx_seq_one_letter_code
_entity_poly.pdbx_strand_id
1 'polypeptide(L)'
;MGNGIFTEMAIKFKSDIDIDLGDRDKLLSLIHHTPASIRKNNQVKKHQTGVYITDIPYDPVNNMSALDYEIAEQRGYFKLDILNVHVYNKIRDEKHLLELMTEPNWSRLSDKKFVEQLIHIGNHYDSIVKMPEPINSIPRLAMFLAIIRPAKKHLIGKTWREISKTVWEKEENSYIFKKSHSLSYSWLVAIHMNILETQ
;
A
#
# COMPACT_ATOMS: atom_id res chain seq x y z
N MET A 1 -41.68 31.15 -12.26
CA MET A 1 -41.05 30.05 -12.96
C MET A 1 -39.62 29.93 -12.39
N GLY A 2 -39.42 29.05 -11.42
CA GLY A 2 -38.15 28.90 -10.75
C GLY A 2 -37.40 27.73 -11.35
N ASN A 3 -36.27 28.01 -12.02
CA ASN A 3 -35.32 26.98 -12.45
C ASN A 3 -34.50 26.52 -11.24
N GLY A 4 -34.94 25.41 -10.65
CA GLY A 4 -34.12 24.69 -9.66
C GLY A 4 -32.95 24.04 -10.35
N ILE A 5 -31.76 24.57 -10.13
CA ILE A 5 -30.48 23.93 -10.49
C ILE A 5 -30.29 22.81 -9.49
N PHE A 6 -30.63 21.57 -9.89
CA PHE A 6 -30.15 20.37 -9.19
C PHE A 6 -28.64 20.25 -9.44
N THR A 7 -27.86 20.74 -8.50
CA THR A 7 -26.44 20.42 -8.43
C THR A 7 -26.35 18.98 -7.96
N GLU A 8 -26.22 18.05 -8.88
CA GLU A 8 -25.90 16.65 -8.61
C GLU A 8 -24.54 16.62 -7.94
N MET A 9 -24.52 16.48 -6.62
CA MET A 9 -23.29 16.15 -5.89
C MET A 9 -22.91 14.72 -6.28
N ALA A 10 -22.12 14.60 -7.35
CA ALA A 10 -21.46 13.35 -7.66
C ALA A 10 -20.58 12.98 -6.47
N ILE A 11 -21.01 12.00 -5.68
CA ILE A 11 -20.19 11.40 -4.64
C ILE A 11 -19.00 10.79 -5.35
N LYS A 12 -17.86 11.45 -5.28
CA LYS A 12 -16.59 10.95 -5.80
C LYS A 12 -16.15 9.79 -4.91
N PHE A 13 -16.60 8.58 -5.24
CA PHE A 13 -16.03 7.38 -4.67
C PHE A 13 -14.58 7.26 -5.19
N LYS A 14 -13.64 7.70 -4.38
CA LYS A 14 -12.23 7.38 -4.59
C LYS A 14 -12.01 5.96 -4.09
N SER A 15 -12.36 4.98 -4.92
CA SER A 15 -12.08 3.58 -4.61
C SER A 15 -10.63 3.26 -5.01
N ASP A 16 -9.79 3.21 -4.02
CA ASP A 16 -8.40 2.83 -4.10
C ASP A 16 -8.34 1.38 -3.59
N ILE A 17 -8.47 0.43 -4.51
CA ILE A 17 -8.42 -1.00 -4.18
C ILE A 17 -7.07 -1.54 -4.62
N ASP A 18 -6.27 -1.90 -3.60
CA ASP A 18 -5.02 -2.60 -3.77
C ASP A 18 -5.25 -4.10 -3.58
N ILE A 19 -4.75 -4.90 -4.50
CA ILE A 19 -4.76 -6.36 -4.44
C ILE A 19 -3.32 -6.85 -4.37
N ASP A 20 -2.93 -7.38 -3.23
CA ASP A 20 -1.60 -7.95 -3.02
C ASP A 20 -1.59 -9.43 -3.44
N LEU A 21 -0.64 -9.81 -4.29
CA LEU A 21 -0.49 -11.17 -4.80
C LEU A 21 0.95 -11.65 -4.71
N GLY A 22 1.15 -12.95 -4.58
CA GLY A 22 2.47 -13.58 -4.69
C GLY A 22 3.04 -13.53 -6.11
N ASP A 23 2.18 -13.67 -7.13
CA ASP A 23 2.56 -13.66 -8.55
C ASP A 23 1.51 -12.90 -9.37
N ARG A 24 1.78 -11.62 -9.57
CA ARG A 24 0.95 -10.70 -10.36
C ARG A 24 0.82 -11.12 -11.82
N ASP A 25 1.93 -11.54 -12.43
CA ASP A 25 1.96 -11.82 -13.86
C ASP A 25 1.16 -13.07 -14.18
N LYS A 26 1.18 -14.07 -13.29
CA LYS A 26 0.34 -15.26 -13.40
C LYS A 26 -1.15 -14.90 -13.36
N LEU A 27 -1.59 -14.04 -12.43
CA LEU A 27 -2.99 -13.58 -12.41
C LEU A 27 -3.34 -12.87 -13.70
N LEU A 28 -2.52 -11.91 -14.14
CA LEU A 28 -2.79 -11.10 -15.34
C LEU A 28 -2.81 -11.93 -16.62
N SER A 29 -2.12 -13.08 -16.65
CA SER A 29 -2.19 -14.01 -17.78
C SER A 29 -3.53 -14.76 -17.88
N LEU A 30 -4.28 -14.84 -16.78
CA LEU A 30 -5.55 -15.57 -16.68
C LEU A 30 -6.79 -14.70 -16.90
N ILE A 31 -6.64 -13.38 -16.84
CA ILE A 31 -7.76 -12.44 -16.95
C ILE A 31 -7.57 -11.46 -18.11
N HIS A 32 -8.68 -11.11 -18.77
CA HIS A 32 -8.66 -9.99 -19.71
C HIS A 32 -8.46 -8.69 -18.93
N HIS A 33 -7.47 -7.91 -19.34
CA HIS A 33 -7.16 -6.64 -18.69
C HIS A 33 -6.49 -5.66 -19.63
N THR A 34 -6.68 -4.38 -19.37
CA THR A 34 -5.95 -3.29 -20.03
C THR A 34 -5.05 -2.59 -19.01
N PRO A 35 -3.73 -2.53 -19.21
CA PRO A 35 -2.84 -1.78 -18.32
C PRO A 35 -3.23 -0.29 -18.29
N ALA A 36 -3.21 0.31 -17.11
CA ALA A 36 -3.39 1.75 -16.96
C ALA A 36 -2.17 2.51 -17.48
N SER A 37 -2.37 3.73 -17.96
CA SER A 37 -1.31 4.60 -18.48
C SER A 37 -1.13 5.86 -17.63
N ILE A 38 0.09 6.36 -17.64
CA ILE A 38 0.48 7.69 -17.15
C ILE A 38 0.86 8.51 -18.38
N ARG A 39 0.13 9.62 -18.62
CA ARG A 39 0.33 10.49 -19.79
C ARG A 39 0.55 11.93 -19.33
N LYS A 40 1.81 12.28 -19.09
CA LYS A 40 2.22 13.64 -18.65
C LYS A 40 3.41 14.14 -19.44
N ASN A 41 3.41 15.43 -19.79
CA ASN A 41 4.54 16.09 -20.46
C ASN A 41 5.00 15.39 -21.76
N ASN A 42 4.06 15.00 -22.62
CA ASN A 42 4.31 14.23 -23.86
C ASN A 42 4.97 12.86 -23.65
N GLN A 43 5.04 12.37 -22.41
CA GLN A 43 5.51 11.04 -22.10
C GLN A 43 4.32 10.11 -21.87
N VAL A 44 4.40 8.91 -22.46
CA VAL A 44 3.45 7.82 -22.23
C VAL A 44 4.17 6.70 -21.52
N LYS A 45 3.70 6.32 -20.34
CA LYS A 45 4.29 5.25 -19.54
C LYS A 45 3.19 4.33 -19.02
N LYS A 46 3.48 3.04 -18.90
CA LYS A 46 2.63 2.07 -18.22
C LYS A 46 2.60 2.39 -16.72
N HIS A 47 1.40 2.38 -16.13
CA HIS A 47 1.27 2.43 -14.67
C HIS A 47 1.83 1.14 -14.06
N GLN A 48 2.56 1.22 -12.96
CA GLN A 48 3.29 0.07 -12.40
C GLN A 48 2.36 -1.04 -11.92
N THR A 49 1.24 -0.69 -11.30
CA THR A 49 0.32 -1.62 -10.63
C THR A 49 -1.06 -1.63 -11.25
N GLY A 50 -1.50 -0.50 -11.82
CA GLY A 50 -2.87 -0.26 -12.26
C GLY A 50 -3.26 -1.03 -13.51
N VAL A 51 -4.43 -1.66 -13.44
CA VAL A 51 -5.09 -2.31 -14.58
C VAL A 51 -6.60 -2.03 -14.57
N TYR A 52 -7.23 -2.14 -15.73
CA TYR A 52 -8.67 -2.13 -15.92
C TYR A 52 -9.12 -3.53 -16.33
N ILE A 53 -10.12 -4.08 -15.68
CA ILE A 53 -10.77 -5.37 -16.04
C ILE A 53 -12.05 -5.15 -16.83
N THR A 54 -12.51 -3.91 -16.94
CA THR A 54 -13.61 -3.48 -17.81
C THR A 54 -13.06 -2.82 -19.05
N ASP A 55 -13.86 -2.79 -20.13
CA ASP A 55 -13.47 -2.13 -21.38
C ASP A 55 -13.18 -0.65 -21.17
N ILE A 56 -12.05 -0.21 -21.68
CA ILE A 56 -11.58 1.17 -21.67
C ILE A 56 -10.96 1.50 -23.03
N PRO A 57 -11.01 2.76 -23.51
CA PRO A 57 -10.31 3.15 -24.73
C PRO A 57 -8.86 2.68 -24.73
N TYR A 58 -8.48 1.92 -25.74
CA TYR A 58 -7.20 1.22 -25.83
C TYR A 58 -6.26 1.89 -26.83
N ASP A 59 -4.99 1.97 -26.49
CA ASP A 59 -3.90 2.44 -27.34
C ASP A 59 -3.10 1.23 -27.86
N PRO A 60 -3.30 0.81 -29.11
CA PRO A 60 -2.64 -0.38 -29.65
C PRO A 60 -1.14 -0.21 -29.87
N VAL A 61 -0.65 1.04 -29.96
CA VAL A 61 0.78 1.31 -30.16
C VAL A 61 1.56 1.04 -28.87
N ASN A 62 0.99 1.46 -27.74
CA ASN A 62 1.64 1.34 -26.45
C ASN A 62 1.12 0.15 -25.60
N ASN A 63 0.12 -0.60 -26.11
CA ASN A 63 -0.50 -1.73 -25.42
C ASN A 63 -1.02 -1.38 -24.01
N MET A 64 -1.74 -0.27 -23.87
CA MET A 64 -2.30 0.21 -22.61
C MET A 64 -3.51 1.11 -22.84
N SER A 65 -4.11 1.62 -21.77
CA SER A 65 -5.20 2.58 -21.85
C SER A 65 -4.81 3.83 -22.68
N ALA A 66 -5.70 4.26 -23.58
CA ALA A 66 -5.55 5.52 -24.30
C ALA A 66 -5.81 6.75 -23.42
N LEU A 67 -6.40 6.56 -22.23
CA LEU A 67 -6.65 7.60 -21.24
C LEU A 67 -5.57 7.56 -20.16
N ASP A 68 -5.11 8.74 -19.74
CA ASP A 68 -4.36 8.87 -18.48
C ASP A 68 -5.22 8.37 -17.31
N TYR A 69 -4.59 7.71 -16.30
CA TYR A 69 -5.33 7.08 -15.21
C TYR A 69 -6.17 8.07 -14.39
N GLU A 70 -5.71 9.33 -14.23
CA GLU A 70 -6.46 10.38 -13.52
C GLU A 70 -7.72 10.80 -14.33
N ILE A 71 -7.58 10.89 -15.66
CA ILE A 71 -8.71 11.20 -16.56
C ILE A 71 -9.69 10.02 -16.61
N ALA A 72 -9.18 8.79 -16.64
CA ALA A 72 -10.02 7.60 -16.60
C ALA A 72 -10.86 7.54 -15.31
N GLU A 73 -10.26 7.82 -14.14
CA GLU A 73 -10.97 7.91 -12.87
C GLU A 73 -12.07 8.99 -12.90
N GLN A 74 -11.78 10.18 -13.44
CA GLN A 74 -12.76 11.25 -13.60
C GLN A 74 -13.95 10.87 -14.49
N ARG A 75 -13.75 9.96 -15.45
CA ARG A 75 -14.78 9.41 -16.34
C ARG A 75 -15.49 8.19 -15.79
N GLY A 76 -15.19 7.79 -14.55
CA GLY A 76 -15.85 6.68 -13.87
C GLY A 76 -15.26 5.30 -14.17
N TYR A 77 -14.10 5.21 -14.83
CA TYR A 77 -13.40 3.94 -14.98
C TYR A 77 -12.76 3.52 -13.68
N PHE A 78 -12.93 2.25 -13.33
CA PHE A 78 -12.44 1.69 -12.09
C PHE A 78 -11.09 1.00 -12.28
N LYS A 79 -10.03 1.57 -11.70
CA LYS A 79 -8.67 1.03 -11.73
C LYS A 79 -8.42 0.12 -10.53
N LEU A 80 -7.91 -1.08 -10.78
CA LEU A 80 -7.38 -1.96 -9.75
C LEU A 80 -5.86 -1.83 -9.70
N ASP A 81 -5.30 -1.66 -8.51
CA ASP A 81 -3.87 -1.72 -8.29
C ASP A 81 -3.49 -3.12 -7.82
N ILE A 82 -2.77 -3.86 -8.69
CA ILE A 82 -2.32 -5.23 -8.41
C ILE A 82 -0.83 -5.19 -8.11
N LEU A 83 -0.49 -5.49 -6.85
CA LEU A 83 0.86 -5.44 -6.33
C LEU A 83 1.46 -6.85 -6.26
N ASN A 84 2.77 -6.94 -6.52
CA ASN A 84 3.51 -8.18 -6.37
C ASN A 84 4.18 -8.21 -4.99
N VAL A 85 3.73 -9.09 -4.12
CA VAL A 85 4.19 -9.22 -2.74
C VAL A 85 4.73 -10.63 -2.54
N HIS A 86 6.04 -10.79 -2.74
CA HIS A 86 6.71 -12.10 -2.72
C HIS A 86 6.58 -12.87 -1.40
N VAL A 87 6.27 -12.19 -0.29
CA VAL A 87 6.03 -12.85 1.00
C VAL A 87 4.91 -13.89 0.90
N TYR A 88 3.87 -13.61 0.11
CA TYR A 88 2.75 -14.54 -0.08
C TYR A 88 3.14 -15.86 -0.75
N ASN A 89 4.23 -15.90 -1.52
CA ASN A 89 4.74 -17.16 -2.11
C ASN A 89 5.22 -18.17 -1.06
N LYS A 90 5.49 -17.71 0.17
CA LYS A 90 5.92 -18.55 1.29
C LYS A 90 4.75 -19.08 2.13
N ILE A 91 3.52 -18.64 1.84
CA ILE A 91 2.30 -19.08 2.51
C ILE A 91 1.70 -20.24 1.73
N ARG A 92 1.53 -21.39 2.37
CA ARG A 92 1.10 -22.64 1.71
C ARG A 92 -0.41 -22.66 1.44
N ASP A 93 -1.19 -22.25 2.43
CA ASP A 93 -2.65 -22.30 2.44
C ASP A 93 -3.21 -21.36 3.52
N GLU A 94 -4.53 -21.28 3.64
CA GLU A 94 -5.23 -20.45 4.61
C GLU A 94 -4.89 -20.84 6.06
N LYS A 95 -4.80 -22.13 6.35
CA LYS A 95 -4.44 -22.61 7.69
C LYS A 95 -3.06 -22.11 8.09
N HIS A 96 -2.08 -22.25 7.21
CA HIS A 96 -0.73 -21.73 7.43
C HIS A 96 -0.72 -20.20 7.60
N LEU A 97 -1.54 -19.47 6.83
CA LEU A 97 -1.69 -18.03 7.02
C LEU A 97 -2.20 -17.69 8.43
N LEU A 98 -3.23 -18.38 8.89
CA LEU A 98 -3.79 -18.16 10.24
C LEU A 98 -2.77 -18.50 11.35
N GLU A 99 -1.96 -19.53 11.18
CA GLU A 99 -0.86 -19.87 12.08
C GLU A 99 0.20 -18.75 12.14
N LEU A 100 0.48 -18.11 11.00
CA LEU A 100 1.42 -16.99 10.90
C LEU A 100 0.84 -15.64 11.38
N MET A 101 -0.49 -15.50 11.45
CA MET A 101 -1.18 -14.30 11.92
C MET A 101 -1.21 -14.23 13.45
N THR A 102 -0.07 -14.44 14.08
CA THR A 102 0.15 -14.28 15.52
C THR A 102 1.15 -13.15 15.76
N GLU A 103 1.17 -12.62 16.99
CA GLU A 103 2.17 -11.61 17.34
C GLU A 103 3.57 -12.22 17.26
N PRO A 104 4.49 -11.60 16.50
CA PRO A 104 5.84 -12.12 16.32
C PRO A 104 6.71 -11.84 17.53
N ASN A 105 7.89 -12.42 17.55
CA ASN A 105 8.93 -12.07 18.50
C ASN A 105 9.49 -10.67 18.22
N TRP A 106 8.90 -9.66 18.81
CA TRP A 106 9.25 -8.24 18.60
C TRP A 106 10.71 -7.92 18.93
N SER A 107 11.39 -8.71 19.78
CA SER A 107 12.79 -8.49 20.14
C SER A 107 13.72 -8.63 18.92
N ARG A 108 13.29 -9.37 17.89
CA ARG A 108 14.03 -9.53 16.62
C ARG A 108 14.25 -8.23 15.86
N LEU A 109 13.43 -7.20 16.12
CA LEU A 109 13.62 -5.88 15.53
C LEU A 109 14.88 -5.14 16.02
N SER A 110 15.56 -5.66 17.06
CA SER A 110 16.88 -5.19 17.48
C SER A 110 18.04 -5.75 16.63
N ASP A 111 17.80 -6.82 15.88
CA ASP A 111 18.78 -7.44 14.99
C ASP A 111 18.73 -6.80 13.59
N LYS A 112 19.77 -6.04 13.25
CA LYS A 112 19.85 -5.35 11.96
C LYS A 112 19.72 -6.30 10.77
N LYS A 113 20.41 -7.43 10.80
CA LYS A 113 20.40 -8.42 9.70
C LYS A 113 19.01 -9.05 9.52
N PHE A 114 18.28 -9.22 10.61
CA PHE A 114 16.90 -9.69 10.54
C PHE A 114 15.98 -8.62 9.95
N VAL A 115 16.08 -7.37 10.41
CA VAL A 115 15.27 -6.27 9.92
C VAL A 115 15.50 -6.02 8.42
N GLU A 116 16.74 -6.08 7.94
CA GLU A 116 17.08 -5.88 6.53
C GLU A 116 16.38 -6.85 5.57
N GLN A 117 15.90 -7.99 6.05
CA GLN A 117 15.14 -8.96 5.26
C GLN A 117 13.63 -8.65 5.22
N LEU A 118 13.15 -7.79 6.13
CA LEU A 118 11.71 -7.57 6.29
C LEU A 118 11.14 -6.66 5.19
N ILE A 119 9.99 -7.06 4.70
CA ILE A 119 9.21 -6.21 3.77
C ILE A 119 8.86 -4.88 4.45
N HIS A 120 8.79 -3.81 3.68
CA HIS A 120 8.42 -2.44 4.07
C HIS A 120 9.33 -1.74 5.08
N ILE A 121 10.06 -2.43 5.93
CA ILE A 121 10.92 -1.84 6.98
C ILE A 121 12.40 -2.19 6.83
N GLY A 122 12.79 -3.01 5.85
CA GLY A 122 14.17 -3.50 5.68
C GLY A 122 15.22 -2.39 5.62
N ASN A 123 14.90 -1.24 5.03
CA ASN A 123 15.79 -0.09 4.92
C ASN A 123 15.64 0.93 6.08
N HIS A 124 14.92 0.57 7.16
CA HIS A 124 14.54 1.51 8.21
C HIS A 124 15.07 1.13 9.59
N TYR A 125 16.09 0.25 9.68
CA TYR A 125 16.68 -0.13 10.96
C TYR A 125 17.13 1.07 11.79
N ASP A 126 17.83 2.05 11.18
CA ASP A 126 18.28 3.26 11.87
C ASP A 126 17.13 4.12 12.42
N SER A 127 15.95 4.02 11.81
CA SER A 127 14.74 4.68 12.31
C SER A 127 14.13 3.93 13.48
N ILE A 128 14.19 2.59 13.48
CA ILE A 128 13.75 1.75 14.61
C ILE A 128 14.59 2.05 15.85
N VAL A 129 15.92 2.10 15.69
CA VAL A 129 16.85 2.37 16.80
C VAL A 129 16.66 3.78 17.40
N LYS A 130 16.21 4.74 16.60
CA LYS A 130 15.92 6.12 17.08
C LYS A 130 14.65 6.22 17.92
N MET A 131 13.81 5.19 17.94
CA MET A 131 12.58 5.24 18.74
C MET A 131 12.91 5.09 20.24
N PRO A 132 12.36 5.97 21.10
CA PRO A 132 12.63 5.92 22.55
C PRO A 132 12.01 4.69 23.23
N GLU A 133 11.02 4.09 22.59
CA GLU A 133 10.34 2.89 23.06
C GLU A 133 10.29 1.85 21.94
N PRO A 134 10.40 0.53 22.25
CA PRO A 134 10.41 -0.51 21.24
C PRO A 134 9.06 -0.63 20.50
N ILE A 135 9.13 -1.13 19.25
CA ILE A 135 7.96 -1.64 18.54
C ILE A 135 7.66 -3.03 19.12
N ASN A 136 6.57 -3.16 19.85
CA ASN A 136 6.20 -4.40 20.55
C ASN A 136 4.72 -4.75 20.37
N SER A 137 4.09 -4.24 19.34
CA SER A 137 2.69 -4.54 19.01
C SER A 137 2.36 -4.12 17.57
N ILE A 138 1.33 -4.74 16.99
CA ILE A 138 0.79 -4.38 15.67
C ILE A 138 0.43 -2.89 15.58
N PRO A 139 -0.27 -2.26 16.56
CA PRO A 139 -0.55 -0.82 16.50
C PRO A 139 0.70 0.06 16.46
N ARG A 140 1.76 -0.27 17.22
CA ARG A 140 3.03 0.48 17.16
C ARG A 140 3.73 0.29 15.83
N LEU A 141 3.74 -0.91 15.27
CA LEU A 141 4.27 -1.16 13.94
C LEU A 141 3.49 -0.40 12.86
N ALA A 142 2.16 -0.34 12.97
CA ALA A 142 1.34 0.45 12.05
C ALA A 142 1.68 1.96 12.11
N MET A 143 1.84 2.51 13.31
CA MET A 143 2.31 3.90 13.46
C MET A 143 3.72 4.08 12.88
N PHE A 144 4.63 3.12 13.11
CA PHE A 144 5.98 3.16 12.56
C PHE A 144 5.97 3.20 11.03
N LEU A 145 5.17 2.34 10.38
CA LEU A 145 5.01 2.33 8.92
C LEU A 145 4.50 3.67 8.38
N ALA A 146 3.69 4.40 9.13
CA ALA A 146 3.23 5.73 8.74
C ALA A 146 4.32 6.80 8.91
N ILE A 147 5.11 6.77 10.01
CA ILE A 147 6.12 7.81 10.27
C ILE A 147 7.40 7.67 9.44
N ILE A 148 7.68 6.51 8.87
CA ILE A 148 8.80 6.37 7.92
C ILE A 148 8.49 6.98 6.55
N ARG A 149 7.24 7.37 6.29
CA ARG A 149 6.84 8.08 5.06
C ARG A 149 7.27 9.55 5.12
N PRO A 150 7.58 10.18 3.94
CA PRO A 150 8.13 11.53 3.91
C PRO A 150 7.36 12.56 4.74
N ALA A 151 6.02 12.57 4.64
CA ALA A 151 5.15 13.51 5.32
C ALA A 151 5.24 13.47 6.86
N LYS A 152 5.57 12.31 7.43
CA LYS A 152 5.54 12.08 8.90
C LYS A 152 6.91 11.78 9.51
N LYS A 153 8.00 11.89 8.73
CA LYS A 153 9.39 11.64 9.23
C LYS A 153 9.80 12.46 10.44
N HIS A 154 9.23 13.63 10.60
CA HIS A 154 9.49 14.52 11.75
C HIS A 154 9.01 13.94 13.09
N LEU A 155 8.21 12.85 13.06
CA LEU A 155 7.74 12.15 14.25
C LEU A 155 8.70 11.04 14.72
N ILE A 156 9.72 10.69 13.93
CA ILE A 156 10.73 9.69 14.34
C ILE A 156 11.49 10.22 15.56
N GLY A 157 11.62 9.38 16.59
CA GLY A 157 12.26 9.73 17.86
C GLY A 157 11.31 10.31 18.91
N LYS A 158 10.02 10.49 18.60
CA LYS A 158 8.98 10.83 19.58
C LYS A 158 8.42 9.59 20.25
N THR A 159 7.80 9.75 21.42
CA THR A 159 7.10 8.67 22.13
C THR A 159 5.86 8.22 21.36
N TRP A 160 5.44 6.96 21.55
CA TRP A 160 4.22 6.45 20.89
C TRP A 160 2.97 7.24 21.26
N ARG A 161 2.94 7.80 22.48
CA ARG A 161 1.86 8.67 22.93
C ARG A 161 1.79 9.97 22.14
N GLU A 162 2.92 10.57 21.80
CA GLU A 162 2.96 11.79 20.97
C GLU A 162 2.60 11.47 19.53
N ILE A 163 3.18 10.39 18.97
CA ILE A 163 2.93 9.96 17.61
C ILE A 163 1.44 9.66 17.38
N SER A 164 0.79 8.95 18.31
CA SER A 164 -0.62 8.54 18.17
C SER A 164 -1.60 9.71 18.01
N LYS A 165 -1.23 10.91 18.46
CA LYS A 165 -2.09 12.10 18.39
C LYS A 165 -2.19 12.66 16.96
N THR A 166 -1.09 12.60 16.19
CA THR A 166 -0.98 13.35 14.93
C THR A 166 -0.63 12.50 13.72
N VAL A 167 -0.23 11.23 13.91
CA VAL A 167 0.23 10.37 12.81
C VAL A 167 -0.82 10.17 11.72
N TRP A 168 -2.11 10.16 12.09
CA TRP A 168 -3.23 9.95 11.17
C TRP A 168 -3.89 11.24 10.69
N GLU A 169 -3.41 12.40 11.13
CA GLU A 169 -3.92 13.69 10.67
C GLU A 169 -3.41 14.04 9.28
N LYS A 170 -4.27 14.69 8.49
CA LYS A 170 -3.92 15.13 7.14
C LYS A 170 -3.10 16.42 7.23
N GLU A 171 -1.89 16.41 6.65
CA GLU A 171 -1.11 17.62 6.41
C GLU A 171 -1.49 18.19 5.04
N GLU A 172 -1.59 19.52 4.95
CA GLU A 172 -1.89 20.21 3.69
C GLU A 172 -0.85 19.82 2.61
N ASN A 173 -1.36 19.49 1.43
CA ASN A 173 -0.55 19.11 0.25
C ASN A 173 0.34 17.87 0.37
N SER A 174 0.12 17.01 1.37
CA SER A 174 0.89 15.78 1.52
C SER A 174 0.05 14.53 1.28
N TYR A 175 0.71 13.48 0.73
CA TYR A 175 0.12 12.14 0.67
C TYR A 175 0.04 11.55 2.07
N ILE A 176 -1.15 11.08 2.46
CA ILE A 176 -1.34 10.37 3.72
C ILE A 176 -1.33 8.88 3.47
N PHE A 177 -0.49 8.19 4.22
CA PHE A 177 -0.58 6.75 4.34
C PHE A 177 -1.78 6.40 5.22
N LYS A 178 -2.84 5.86 4.63
CA LYS A 178 -4.11 5.57 5.30
C LYS A 178 -3.89 4.60 6.46
N LYS A 179 -4.59 4.83 7.59
CA LYS A 179 -4.49 3.97 8.78
C LYS A 179 -4.84 2.50 8.46
N SER A 180 -5.83 2.26 7.60
CA SER A 180 -6.21 0.90 7.16
C SER A 180 -5.06 0.19 6.42
N HIS A 181 -4.42 0.87 5.46
CA HIS A 181 -3.26 0.32 4.74
C HIS A 181 -2.09 0.06 5.69
N SER A 182 -1.82 1.00 6.61
CA SER A 182 -0.76 0.84 7.60
C SER A 182 -0.98 -0.38 8.48
N LEU A 183 -2.22 -0.63 8.88
CA LEU A 183 -2.57 -1.80 9.69
C LEU A 183 -2.42 -3.10 8.90
N SER A 184 -2.89 -3.15 7.65
CA SER A 184 -2.72 -4.32 6.77
C SER A 184 -1.25 -4.64 6.54
N TYR A 185 -0.43 -3.63 6.23
CA TYR A 185 1.00 -3.84 6.05
C TYR A 185 1.74 -4.19 7.35
N SER A 186 1.26 -3.77 8.51
CA SER A 186 1.85 -4.20 9.77
C SER A 186 1.63 -5.70 10.05
N TRP A 187 0.47 -6.22 9.70
CA TRP A 187 0.23 -7.66 9.70
C TRP A 187 1.11 -8.42 8.70
N LEU A 188 1.29 -7.87 7.49
CA LEU A 188 2.18 -8.47 6.50
C LEU A 188 3.63 -8.54 6.99
N VAL A 189 4.12 -7.49 7.66
CA VAL A 189 5.46 -7.51 8.28
C VAL A 189 5.53 -8.55 9.40
N ALA A 190 4.51 -8.64 10.28
CA ALA A 190 4.46 -9.63 11.34
C ALA A 190 4.47 -11.07 10.80
N ILE A 191 3.68 -11.34 9.76
CA ILE A 191 3.69 -12.62 9.04
C ILE A 191 5.08 -12.91 8.48
N HIS A 192 5.74 -11.92 7.88
CA HIS A 192 7.09 -12.10 7.35
C HIS A 192 8.11 -12.39 8.46
N MET A 193 8.00 -11.74 9.62
CA MET A 193 8.82 -12.06 10.79
C MET A 193 8.63 -13.52 11.22
N ASN A 194 7.38 -13.98 11.32
CA ASN A 194 7.07 -15.36 11.71
C ASN A 194 7.58 -16.39 10.67
N ILE A 195 7.48 -16.07 9.37
CA ILE A 195 8.06 -16.90 8.31
C ILE A 195 9.58 -17.03 8.47
N LEU A 196 10.29 -15.94 8.76
CA LEU A 196 11.74 -15.96 8.90
C LEU A 196 12.22 -16.69 10.18
N GLU A 197 11.40 -16.76 11.21
CA GLU A 197 11.70 -17.51 12.44
C GLU A 197 11.43 -19.02 12.30
N THR A 198 10.64 -19.44 11.32
CA THR A 198 10.31 -20.86 11.07
C THR A 198 11.19 -21.51 10.00
N GLN A 199 12.07 -20.75 9.35
CA GLN A 199 13.08 -21.22 8.39
C GLN A 199 14.39 -21.52 9.06
#